data_e454ed98af09f2e6a5a66816e9fc0389
#
_entry.id   e454ed98af09f2e6a5a66816e9fc0389
#
_cell.length_a   1.000
_cell.length_b   1.000
_cell.length_c   1.000
_cell.angle_alpha   90.00
_cell.angle_beta   90.00
_cell.angle_gamma   90.00
#
_symmetry.space_group_name_H-M   'P 1'
#
loop_
_entity.id
_entity.type
_entity.pdbx_description
1 polymer ?
#
loop_
_entity_poly.entity_id
_entity_poly.type
_entity_poly.pdbx_seq_one_letter_code
_entity_poly.pdbx_strand_id
1 'polypeptide(L)'
;MTANDLPYQLFDADNHLYETEEALTKFLPEKYKDVIKYVQVDGRTKIAIRGQISDYIPNPTFEVVARPGAMEDYFKNGNPEGKSRREIFGKSMKSIPAFREPAARLELMDELRIERTLMFPTLASLVEERMRDDPELIHAVVHSLNQWLYETWSFNYKDRIFTVPVISLPIVDKAIEELEWCVERGAKAILVRPAPVPGYRGPRSFALPEFDPFWKRVVELDVLVTQHSSDSGYARHTAEWDGADKEMLPFVTNTFHMVNEWRPIQDAVASWVCHGALLRFPELRIAVIENGASWLPGLLQNLADTFKKAPEASA
;
A
#
# COMPACT_ATOMS: atom_id res chain seq x y z
N MET A 1 -1.76 23.35 -21.01
CA MET A 1 -1.49 22.10 -21.73
C MET A 1 -2.60 21.14 -21.40
N THR A 2 -3.34 20.68 -22.38
CA THR A 2 -4.30 19.60 -22.18
C THR A 2 -3.57 18.28 -22.41
N ALA A 3 -4.10 17.13 -21.93
CA ALA A 3 -3.52 15.82 -22.19
C ALA A 3 -3.32 15.54 -23.70
N ASN A 4 -4.02 16.30 -24.55
CA ASN A 4 -3.91 16.28 -26.03
C ASN A 4 -2.57 16.80 -26.57
N ASP A 5 -1.84 17.58 -25.79
CA ASP A 5 -0.65 18.30 -26.24
C ASP A 5 0.65 17.60 -25.83
N LEU A 6 0.57 16.46 -25.14
CA LEU A 6 1.75 15.72 -24.68
C LEU A 6 2.36 14.91 -25.84
N PRO A 7 3.68 15.04 -26.08
CA PRO A 7 4.38 14.31 -27.15
C PRO A 7 4.75 12.86 -26.75
N TYR A 8 4.24 12.36 -25.61
CA TYR A 8 4.54 11.03 -25.05
C TYR A 8 3.28 10.38 -24.47
N GLN A 9 3.34 9.09 -24.30
CA GLN A 9 2.31 8.29 -23.63
C GLN A 9 2.41 8.43 -22.12
N LEU A 10 1.27 8.46 -21.43
CA LEU A 10 1.22 8.54 -19.97
C LEU A 10 1.26 7.15 -19.37
N PHE A 11 2.14 6.97 -18.40
CA PHE A 11 2.14 5.85 -17.47
C PHE A 11 1.68 6.36 -16.11
N ASP A 12 0.54 5.85 -15.62
CA ASP A 12 0.04 6.15 -14.30
C ASP A 12 0.59 5.11 -13.31
N ALA A 13 1.49 5.55 -12.45
CA ALA A 13 2.15 4.67 -11.48
C ALA A 13 1.39 4.56 -10.15
N ASP A 14 0.27 5.27 -9.99
CA ASP A 14 -0.46 5.39 -8.73
C ASP A 14 -1.98 5.44 -8.99
N ASN A 15 -2.54 4.30 -9.33
CA ASN A 15 -3.97 4.15 -9.59
C ASN A 15 -4.57 3.10 -8.66
N HIS A 16 -5.83 3.27 -8.27
CA HIS A 16 -6.48 2.40 -7.32
C HIS A 16 -7.73 1.73 -7.88
N LEU A 17 -7.92 0.48 -7.48
CA LEU A 17 -9.19 -0.22 -7.57
C LEU A 17 -9.91 -0.18 -6.22
N TYR A 18 -11.23 -0.33 -6.25
CA TYR A 18 -12.03 -0.45 -5.04
C TYR A 18 -12.53 -1.89 -4.90
N GLU A 19 -12.18 -2.47 -3.76
CA GLU A 19 -12.58 -3.82 -3.42
C GLU A 19 -14.07 -3.91 -3.14
N THR A 20 -14.65 -5.07 -3.40
CA THR A 20 -15.97 -5.46 -2.90
C THR A 20 -15.86 -6.13 -1.54
N GLU A 21 -16.99 -6.38 -0.87
CA GLU A 21 -17.01 -7.12 0.41
C GLU A 21 -16.40 -8.53 0.29
N GLU A 22 -16.36 -9.10 -0.92
CA GLU A 22 -15.79 -10.41 -1.16
C GLU A 22 -14.25 -10.41 -1.20
N ALA A 23 -13.61 -9.27 -1.46
CA ALA A 23 -12.18 -9.20 -1.72
C ALA A 23 -11.30 -9.82 -0.62
N LEU A 24 -11.66 -9.58 0.63
CA LEU A 24 -10.92 -10.11 1.77
C LEU A 24 -11.52 -11.39 2.37
N THR A 25 -12.65 -11.86 1.87
CA THR A 25 -13.43 -12.93 2.52
C THR A 25 -13.68 -14.14 1.64
N LYS A 26 -13.80 -13.98 0.32
CA LYS A 26 -14.24 -15.01 -0.64
C LYS A 26 -13.38 -16.28 -0.60
N PHE A 27 -12.09 -16.14 -0.52
CA PHE A 27 -11.13 -17.25 -0.57
C PHE A 27 -10.48 -17.56 0.78
N LEU A 28 -11.01 -17.00 1.88
CA LEU A 28 -10.49 -17.33 3.21
C LEU A 28 -10.71 -18.81 3.54
N PRO A 29 -9.68 -19.49 4.04
CA PRO A 29 -9.82 -20.83 4.59
C PRO A 29 -10.91 -20.87 5.69
N GLU A 30 -11.63 -21.99 5.80
CA GLU A 30 -12.76 -22.15 6.74
C GLU A 30 -12.41 -21.77 8.19
N LYS A 31 -11.18 -22.11 8.64
CA LYS A 31 -10.69 -21.76 9.97
C LYS A 31 -10.58 -20.24 10.24
N TYR A 32 -10.57 -19.42 9.19
CA TYR A 32 -10.43 -17.95 9.26
C TYR A 32 -11.66 -17.18 8.77
N LYS A 33 -12.74 -17.86 8.39
CA LYS A 33 -13.94 -17.23 7.81
C LYS A 33 -14.56 -16.10 8.62
N ASP A 34 -14.34 -16.12 9.93
CA ASP A 34 -14.92 -15.14 10.87
C ASP A 34 -13.97 -14.00 11.25
N VAL A 35 -12.76 -13.98 10.68
CA VAL A 35 -11.73 -12.98 11.04
C VAL A 35 -12.04 -11.60 10.50
N ILE A 36 -12.63 -11.53 9.30
CA ILE A 36 -13.05 -10.28 8.65
C ILE A 36 -14.54 -10.32 8.44
N LYS A 37 -15.24 -9.28 8.89
CA LYS A 37 -16.69 -9.14 8.76
C LYS A 37 -17.07 -7.71 8.40
N TYR A 38 -18.09 -7.59 7.55
CA TYR A 38 -18.76 -6.31 7.32
C TYR A 38 -19.96 -6.24 8.28
N VAL A 39 -20.00 -5.21 9.11
CA VAL A 39 -20.98 -5.04 10.19
C VAL A 39 -21.72 -3.71 10.05
N GLN A 40 -22.96 -3.65 10.52
CA GLN A 40 -23.74 -2.42 10.54
C GLN A 40 -23.56 -1.71 11.88
N VAL A 41 -23.10 -0.45 11.83
CA VAL A 41 -22.96 0.43 13.00
C VAL A 41 -23.62 1.77 12.68
N ASP A 42 -24.61 2.16 13.42
CA ASP A 42 -25.36 3.42 13.22
C ASP A 42 -25.81 3.63 11.76
N GLY A 43 -26.29 2.55 11.12
CA GLY A 43 -26.78 2.58 9.73
C GLY A 43 -25.67 2.71 8.67
N ARG A 44 -24.41 2.46 9.04
CA ARG A 44 -23.26 2.46 8.12
C ARG A 44 -22.57 1.10 8.13
N THR A 45 -22.16 0.64 6.98
CA THR A 45 -21.30 -0.54 6.88
C THR A 45 -19.89 -0.18 7.34
N LYS A 46 -19.34 -1.00 8.24
CA LYS A 46 -17.97 -0.93 8.72
C LYS A 46 -17.29 -2.28 8.51
N ILE A 47 -15.97 -2.29 8.40
CA ILE A 47 -15.18 -3.51 8.41
C ILE A 47 -14.70 -3.78 9.83
N ALA A 48 -14.91 -5.00 10.30
CA ALA A 48 -14.36 -5.50 11.55
C ALA A 48 -13.30 -6.57 11.26
N ILE A 49 -12.11 -6.38 11.78
CA ILE A 49 -10.99 -7.31 11.66
C ILE A 49 -10.67 -7.85 13.07
N ARG A 50 -10.74 -9.17 13.24
CA ARG A 50 -10.57 -9.82 14.56
C ARG A 50 -11.47 -9.23 15.66
N GLY A 51 -12.70 -8.89 15.28
CA GLY A 51 -13.69 -8.29 16.18
C GLY A 51 -13.51 -6.80 16.50
N GLN A 52 -12.48 -6.15 15.93
CA GLN A 52 -12.26 -4.71 16.09
C GLN A 52 -12.69 -3.96 14.83
N ILE A 53 -13.55 -2.97 14.99
CA ILE A 53 -13.98 -2.10 13.89
C ILE A 53 -12.80 -1.23 13.46
N SER A 54 -12.63 -1.08 12.16
CA SER A 54 -11.70 -0.13 11.58
C SER A 54 -12.44 1.08 11.02
N ASP A 55 -11.95 2.25 11.34
CA ASP A 55 -12.39 3.54 10.79
C ASP A 55 -11.43 4.08 9.71
N TYR A 56 -10.43 3.30 9.33
CA TYR A 56 -9.44 3.67 8.30
C TYR A 56 -10.13 4.10 7.00
N ILE A 57 -11.02 3.27 6.48
CA ILE A 57 -11.88 3.63 5.35
C ILE A 57 -13.32 3.82 5.86
N PRO A 58 -13.85 5.04 5.85
CA PRO A 58 -15.20 5.33 6.37
C PRO A 58 -16.31 4.55 5.67
N ASN A 59 -16.15 4.23 4.39
CA ASN A 59 -17.07 3.42 3.58
C ASN A 59 -16.31 2.27 2.90
N PRO A 60 -16.07 1.15 3.60
CA PRO A 60 -15.24 0.05 3.10
C PRO A 60 -15.91 -0.77 1.99
N THR A 61 -17.16 -0.48 1.63
CA THR A 61 -17.83 -1.09 0.49
C THR A 61 -17.64 -0.28 -0.81
N PHE A 62 -17.12 0.94 -0.70
CA PHE A 62 -16.89 1.87 -1.82
C PHE A 62 -18.10 2.07 -2.76
N GLU A 63 -19.33 1.90 -2.27
CA GLU A 63 -20.54 2.21 -3.06
C GLU A 63 -20.68 3.70 -3.33
N VAL A 64 -20.22 4.50 -2.36
CA VAL A 64 -20.14 5.96 -2.43
C VAL A 64 -18.71 6.39 -2.12
N VAL A 65 -18.15 7.19 -3.00
CA VAL A 65 -16.75 7.62 -2.98
C VAL A 65 -16.62 9.12 -3.12
N ALA A 66 -15.45 9.67 -2.81
CA ALA A 66 -15.12 11.05 -3.14
C ALA A 66 -15.09 11.25 -4.67
N ARG A 67 -15.43 12.43 -5.14
CA ARG A 67 -15.26 12.76 -6.57
C ARG A 67 -13.80 12.88 -6.91
N PRO A 68 -13.37 12.47 -8.10
CA PRO A 68 -12.03 12.78 -8.59
C PRO A 68 -11.74 14.28 -8.47
N GLY A 69 -10.54 14.62 -8.00
CA GLY A 69 -10.14 16.01 -7.77
C GLY A 69 -10.69 16.68 -6.50
N ALA A 70 -11.53 16.01 -5.71
CA ALA A 70 -12.12 16.59 -4.49
C ALA A 70 -11.08 17.14 -3.50
N MET A 71 -9.90 16.53 -3.44
CA MET A 71 -8.81 16.92 -2.54
C MET A 71 -7.76 17.84 -3.17
N GLU A 72 -7.90 18.20 -4.43
CA GLU A 72 -6.90 18.96 -5.18
C GLU A 72 -6.54 20.29 -4.50
N ASP A 73 -7.54 21.04 -4.07
CA ASP A 73 -7.34 22.34 -3.40
C ASP A 73 -6.63 22.13 -2.03
N TYR A 74 -7.05 21.12 -1.26
CA TYR A 74 -6.43 20.78 0.01
C TYR A 74 -4.94 20.45 -0.15
N PHE A 75 -4.57 19.62 -1.12
CA PHE A 75 -3.17 19.26 -1.34
C PHE A 75 -2.33 20.41 -1.88
N LYS A 76 -2.91 21.31 -2.67
CA LYS A 76 -2.19 22.48 -3.22
C LYS A 76 -2.04 23.62 -2.22
N ASN A 77 -3.09 23.93 -1.47
CA ASN A 77 -3.21 25.17 -0.69
C ASN A 77 -3.37 24.93 0.82
N GLY A 78 -3.47 23.67 1.25
CA GLY A 78 -3.77 23.32 2.64
C GLY A 78 -5.22 23.61 3.01
N ASN A 79 -5.45 23.85 4.30
CA ASN A 79 -6.79 24.14 4.85
C ASN A 79 -6.81 25.44 5.64
N PRO A 80 -6.53 26.61 5.03
CA PRO A 80 -6.47 27.89 5.74
C PRO A 80 -7.81 28.32 6.32
N GLU A 81 -8.91 27.84 5.76
CA GLU A 81 -10.27 28.17 6.22
C GLU A 81 -10.77 27.24 7.35
N GLY A 82 -9.98 26.23 7.74
CA GLY A 82 -10.36 25.29 8.79
C GLY A 82 -11.56 24.40 8.46
N LYS A 83 -11.78 24.10 7.16
CA LYS A 83 -12.87 23.22 6.69
C LYS A 83 -12.80 21.85 7.35
N SER A 84 -13.96 21.32 7.72
CA SER A 84 -14.07 19.92 8.16
C SER A 84 -13.74 18.95 7.01
N ARG A 85 -13.39 17.69 7.35
CA ARG A 85 -13.18 16.63 6.35
C ARG A 85 -14.34 16.53 5.36
N ARG A 86 -15.57 16.62 5.83
CA ARG A 86 -16.76 16.56 4.97
C ARG A 86 -16.82 17.71 3.96
N GLU A 87 -16.41 18.90 4.36
CA GLU A 87 -16.36 20.08 3.48
C GLU A 87 -15.23 19.95 2.47
N ILE A 88 -14.07 19.43 2.87
CA ILE A 88 -12.93 19.20 1.97
C ILE A 88 -13.30 18.15 0.90
N PHE A 89 -13.84 16.99 1.30
CA PHE A 89 -14.27 15.96 0.36
C PHE A 89 -15.49 16.38 -0.51
N GLY A 90 -16.24 17.37 -0.07
CA GLY A 90 -17.41 17.87 -0.81
C GLY A 90 -18.50 16.83 -1.02
N LYS A 91 -19.20 16.94 -2.15
CA LYS A 91 -20.27 15.98 -2.49
C LYS A 91 -19.66 14.67 -2.98
N SER A 92 -20.04 13.58 -2.33
CA SER A 92 -19.72 12.23 -2.79
C SER A 92 -20.43 11.88 -4.11
N MET A 93 -19.96 10.85 -4.78
CA MET A 93 -20.60 10.25 -5.97
C MET A 93 -20.78 8.74 -5.77
N LYS A 94 -21.69 8.13 -6.51
CA LYS A 94 -21.75 6.68 -6.61
C LYS A 94 -20.51 6.16 -7.33
N SER A 95 -20.01 5.03 -6.89
CA SER A 95 -18.94 4.32 -7.60
C SER A 95 -19.38 4.02 -9.03
N ILE A 96 -18.46 4.16 -9.97
CA ILE A 96 -18.68 3.83 -11.38
C ILE A 96 -18.02 2.49 -11.71
N PRO A 97 -18.45 1.78 -12.77
CA PRO A 97 -17.86 0.49 -13.15
C PRO A 97 -16.35 0.53 -13.29
N ALA A 98 -15.79 1.62 -13.83
CA ALA A 98 -14.36 1.80 -13.99
C ALA A 98 -13.55 1.73 -12.69
N PHE A 99 -14.16 1.85 -11.51
CA PHE A 99 -13.47 1.69 -10.22
C PHE A 99 -13.42 0.24 -9.74
N ARG A 100 -14.15 -0.68 -10.41
CA ARG A 100 -14.34 -2.07 -9.99
C ARG A 100 -14.10 -3.11 -11.07
N GLU A 101 -14.05 -2.69 -12.33
CA GLU A 101 -14.02 -3.58 -13.48
C GLU A 101 -12.89 -3.17 -14.44
N PRO A 102 -12.00 -4.09 -14.84
CA PRO A 102 -10.85 -3.74 -15.67
C PRO A 102 -11.24 -3.31 -17.10
N ALA A 103 -12.34 -3.84 -17.66
CA ALA A 103 -12.80 -3.42 -18.98
C ALA A 103 -13.26 -1.96 -18.99
N ALA A 104 -14.13 -1.59 -18.05
CA ALA A 104 -14.60 -0.22 -17.90
C ALA A 104 -13.47 0.75 -17.48
N ARG A 105 -12.49 0.27 -16.69
CA ARG A 105 -11.29 1.05 -16.38
C ARG A 105 -10.47 1.34 -17.63
N LEU A 106 -10.32 0.38 -18.52
CA LEU A 106 -9.57 0.55 -19.76
C LEU A 106 -10.21 1.63 -20.66
N GLU A 107 -11.54 1.66 -20.76
CA GLU A 107 -12.27 2.72 -21.48
C GLU A 107 -12.00 4.11 -20.85
N LEU A 108 -12.04 4.21 -19.52
CA LEU A 108 -11.71 5.45 -18.82
C LEU A 108 -10.24 5.86 -19.02
N MET A 109 -9.31 4.91 -19.06
CA MET A 109 -7.89 5.19 -19.37
C MET A 109 -7.73 5.74 -20.77
N ASP A 110 -8.50 5.23 -21.76
CA ASP A 110 -8.49 5.75 -23.13
C ASP A 110 -8.99 7.21 -23.18
N GLU A 111 -10.05 7.53 -22.44
CA GLU A 111 -10.57 8.91 -22.30
C GLU A 111 -9.52 9.84 -21.66
N LEU A 112 -8.80 9.34 -20.65
CA LEU A 112 -7.76 10.09 -19.92
C LEU A 112 -6.39 10.04 -20.61
N ARG A 113 -6.25 9.30 -21.71
CA ARG A 113 -4.98 9.06 -22.45
C ARG A 113 -3.88 8.43 -21.61
N ILE A 114 -4.26 7.60 -20.67
CA ILE A 114 -3.34 6.78 -19.89
C ILE A 114 -3.07 5.50 -20.69
N GLU A 115 -1.84 5.31 -21.12
CA GLU A 115 -1.43 4.14 -21.89
C GLU A 115 -1.35 2.89 -21.00
N ARG A 116 -0.73 3.01 -19.83
CA ARG A 116 -0.54 1.91 -18.87
C ARG A 116 -0.64 2.42 -17.45
N THR A 117 -1.00 1.51 -16.55
CA THR A 117 -1.08 1.84 -15.13
C THR A 117 -0.63 0.69 -14.22
N LEU A 118 -0.03 1.03 -13.08
CA LEU A 118 -0.04 0.17 -11.91
C LEU A 118 -1.37 0.36 -11.17
N MET A 119 -2.02 -0.73 -10.78
CA MET A 119 -3.33 -0.71 -10.15
C MET A 119 -3.24 -1.33 -8.76
N PHE A 120 -3.39 -0.50 -7.72
CA PHE A 120 -3.25 -0.90 -6.33
C PHE A 120 -4.60 -1.22 -5.67
N PRO A 121 -4.66 -2.25 -4.82
CA PRO A 121 -5.80 -2.45 -3.93
C PRO A 121 -5.80 -1.41 -2.81
N THR A 122 -6.96 -0.91 -2.41
CA THR A 122 -7.10 0.16 -1.40
C THR A 122 -7.20 -0.39 0.02
N LEU A 123 -7.99 -1.45 0.25
CA LEU A 123 -8.16 -2.07 1.57
C LEU A 123 -6.96 -2.91 2.03
N ALA A 124 -6.08 -3.29 1.12
CA ALA A 124 -4.87 -4.06 1.44
C ALA A 124 -4.01 -3.40 2.52
N SER A 125 -4.01 -2.07 2.57
CA SER A 125 -3.25 -1.28 3.55
C SER A 125 -3.60 -1.58 5.02
N LEU A 126 -4.78 -2.17 5.29
CA LEU A 126 -5.25 -2.48 6.64
C LEU A 126 -4.76 -3.82 7.19
N VAL A 127 -4.49 -4.78 6.31
CA VAL A 127 -4.47 -6.20 6.67
C VAL A 127 -3.33 -6.54 7.62
N GLU A 128 -2.11 -6.16 7.24
CA GLU A 128 -0.92 -6.62 7.97
C GLU A 128 -0.81 -6.04 9.38
N GLU A 129 -1.10 -4.75 9.56
CA GLU A 129 -0.99 -4.12 10.88
C GLU A 129 -2.03 -4.67 11.86
N ARG A 130 -3.23 -4.96 11.40
CA ARG A 130 -4.31 -5.50 12.23
C ARG A 130 -4.09 -6.96 12.66
N MET A 131 -3.23 -7.67 11.95
CA MET A 131 -2.94 -9.11 12.17
C MET A 131 -1.47 -9.36 12.51
N ARG A 132 -0.70 -8.33 12.86
CA ARG A 132 0.77 -8.37 13.02
C ARG A 132 1.28 -9.41 14.02
N ASP A 133 0.45 -9.87 14.93
CA ASP A 133 0.75 -10.90 15.94
C ASP A 133 0.44 -12.33 15.47
N ASP A 134 -0.12 -12.49 14.26
CA ASP A 134 -0.45 -13.78 13.67
C ASP A 134 0.04 -13.90 12.22
N PRO A 135 1.31 -14.26 12.00
CA PRO A 135 1.89 -14.42 10.67
C PRO A 135 1.15 -15.38 9.75
N GLU A 136 0.62 -16.49 10.27
CA GLU A 136 -0.15 -17.45 9.47
C GLU A 136 -1.46 -16.84 8.95
N LEU A 137 -2.12 -16.06 9.78
CA LEU A 137 -3.34 -15.35 9.39
C LEU A 137 -3.06 -14.29 8.33
N ILE A 138 -1.97 -13.51 8.48
CA ILE A 138 -1.57 -12.52 7.46
C ILE A 138 -1.45 -13.21 6.09
N HIS A 139 -0.66 -14.28 6.00
CA HIS A 139 -0.47 -14.99 4.73
C HIS A 139 -1.79 -15.53 4.16
N ALA A 140 -2.67 -16.07 5.00
CA ALA A 140 -3.96 -16.57 4.54
C ALA A 140 -4.87 -15.46 3.99
N VAL A 141 -4.91 -14.31 4.64
CA VAL A 141 -5.73 -13.17 4.20
C VAL A 141 -5.14 -12.51 2.95
N VAL A 142 -3.82 -12.37 2.89
CA VAL A 142 -3.11 -11.84 1.71
C VAL A 142 -3.34 -12.74 0.50
N HIS A 143 -3.20 -14.06 0.65
CA HIS A 143 -3.48 -15.00 -0.44
C HIS A 143 -4.94 -14.94 -0.90
N SER A 144 -5.90 -14.86 0.02
CA SER A 144 -7.32 -14.69 -0.31
C SER A 144 -7.57 -13.41 -1.12
N LEU A 145 -6.96 -12.29 -0.73
CA LEU A 145 -7.03 -11.03 -1.47
C LEU A 145 -6.43 -11.16 -2.88
N ASN A 146 -5.24 -11.75 -3.00
CA ASN A 146 -4.56 -11.91 -4.29
C ASN A 146 -5.33 -12.85 -5.24
N GLN A 147 -6.00 -13.89 -4.71
CA GLN A 147 -6.89 -14.73 -5.50
C GLN A 147 -8.08 -13.92 -6.04
N TRP A 148 -8.70 -13.06 -5.21
CA TRP A 148 -9.77 -12.18 -5.65
C TRP A 148 -9.29 -11.15 -6.68
N LEU A 149 -8.10 -10.53 -6.46
CA LEU A 149 -7.49 -9.61 -7.42
C LEU A 149 -7.28 -10.28 -8.78
N TYR A 150 -6.74 -11.50 -8.77
CA TYR A 150 -6.53 -12.24 -10.01
C TYR A 150 -7.83 -12.56 -10.72
N GLU A 151 -8.84 -13.05 -9.99
CA GLU A 151 -10.15 -13.42 -10.57
C GLU A 151 -10.87 -12.19 -11.15
N THR A 152 -10.82 -11.06 -10.46
CA THR A 152 -11.62 -9.87 -10.81
C THR A 152 -10.90 -8.94 -11.78
N TRP A 153 -9.59 -8.75 -11.59
CA TRP A 153 -8.80 -7.76 -12.32
C TRP A 153 -7.75 -8.38 -13.26
N SER A 154 -7.33 -9.63 -13.02
CA SER A 154 -6.09 -10.18 -13.56
C SER A 154 -4.86 -9.38 -13.08
N PHE A 155 -3.66 -9.98 -13.08
CA PHE A 155 -2.43 -9.23 -12.77
C PHE A 155 -1.84 -8.51 -13.99
N ASN A 156 -2.31 -8.88 -15.17
CA ASN A 156 -1.94 -8.22 -16.44
C ASN A 156 -3.15 -8.19 -17.36
N TYR A 157 -3.93 -7.12 -17.34
CA TYR A 157 -5.08 -6.98 -18.21
C TYR A 157 -4.68 -6.25 -19.49
N LYS A 158 -4.59 -7.00 -20.59
CA LYS A 158 -4.29 -6.52 -21.96
C LYS A 158 -2.97 -5.72 -22.08
N ASP A 159 -1.97 -6.03 -21.25
CA ASP A 159 -0.69 -5.30 -21.15
C ASP A 159 -0.83 -3.79 -20.90
N ARG A 160 -1.93 -3.38 -20.27
CA ARG A 160 -2.23 -1.98 -19.95
C ARG A 160 -2.53 -1.74 -18.47
N ILE A 161 -3.24 -2.65 -17.81
CA ILE A 161 -3.50 -2.56 -16.37
C ILE A 161 -2.70 -3.65 -15.68
N PHE A 162 -1.72 -3.24 -14.88
CA PHE A 162 -0.89 -4.13 -14.07
C PHE A 162 -1.37 -4.05 -12.63
N THR A 163 -2.27 -4.97 -12.25
CA THR A 163 -2.74 -5.07 -10.87
C THR A 163 -1.63 -5.60 -9.99
N VAL A 164 -1.38 -4.92 -8.89
CA VAL A 164 -0.23 -5.15 -8.01
C VAL A 164 -0.68 -6.03 -6.83
N PRO A 165 -0.30 -7.32 -6.79
CA PRO A 165 -0.60 -8.18 -5.65
C PRO A 165 0.21 -7.78 -4.42
N VAL A 166 -0.33 -8.06 -3.24
CA VAL A 166 0.30 -7.83 -1.95
C VAL A 166 1.18 -9.02 -1.59
N ILE A 167 2.39 -8.75 -1.12
CA ILE A 167 3.28 -9.78 -0.55
C ILE A 167 3.65 -9.39 0.87
N SER A 168 3.39 -10.27 1.81
CA SER A 168 3.78 -10.13 3.20
C SER A 168 4.93 -11.09 3.55
N LEU A 169 5.86 -10.66 4.39
CA LEU A 169 7.15 -11.34 4.61
C LEU A 169 7.29 -12.12 5.93
N PRO A 170 6.33 -12.18 6.86
CA PRO A 170 6.55 -12.80 8.18
C PRO A 170 7.02 -14.25 8.15
N ILE A 171 6.65 -15.00 7.11
CA ILE A 171 7.11 -16.37 6.84
C ILE A 171 7.68 -16.39 5.43
N VAL A 172 9.01 -16.40 5.32
CA VAL A 172 9.73 -16.19 4.05
C VAL A 172 9.35 -17.23 2.99
N ASP A 173 9.24 -18.50 3.33
CA ASP A 173 8.87 -19.55 2.37
C ASP A 173 7.47 -19.30 1.79
N LYS A 174 6.50 -18.89 2.61
CA LYS A 174 5.16 -18.53 2.13
C LYS A 174 5.15 -17.27 1.28
N ALA A 175 6.03 -16.33 1.58
CA ALA A 175 6.18 -15.13 0.74
C ALA A 175 6.74 -15.47 -0.64
N ILE A 176 7.66 -16.43 -0.73
CA ILE A 176 8.21 -16.95 -1.99
C ILE A 176 7.12 -17.69 -2.77
N GLU A 177 6.38 -18.60 -2.13
CA GLU A 177 5.25 -19.32 -2.74
C GLU A 177 4.21 -18.33 -3.31
N GLU A 178 3.86 -17.30 -2.56
CA GLU A 178 2.90 -16.27 -2.99
C GLU A 178 3.44 -15.44 -4.16
N LEU A 179 4.71 -15.05 -4.12
CA LEU A 179 5.38 -14.34 -5.21
C LEU A 179 5.33 -15.16 -6.51
N GLU A 180 5.73 -16.43 -6.45
CA GLU A 180 5.73 -17.33 -7.60
C GLU A 180 4.33 -17.52 -8.15
N TRP A 181 3.33 -17.75 -7.28
CA TRP A 181 1.93 -17.88 -7.64
C TRP A 181 1.40 -16.65 -8.40
N CYS A 182 1.78 -15.45 -7.94
CA CYS A 182 1.38 -14.18 -8.59
C CYS A 182 2.08 -14.00 -9.96
N VAL A 183 3.39 -14.26 -10.02
CA VAL A 183 4.19 -14.07 -11.25
C VAL A 183 3.77 -15.05 -12.34
N GLU A 184 3.52 -16.31 -12.01
CA GLU A 184 2.98 -17.31 -12.95
C GLU A 184 1.65 -16.85 -13.57
N ARG A 185 0.91 -15.97 -12.88
CA ARG A 185 -0.36 -15.39 -13.33
C ARG A 185 -0.23 -13.99 -13.94
N GLY A 186 1.01 -13.56 -14.20
CA GLY A 186 1.29 -12.35 -14.99
C GLY A 186 1.64 -11.12 -14.18
N ALA A 187 1.82 -11.20 -12.86
CA ALA A 187 2.25 -10.07 -12.05
C ALA A 187 3.63 -9.55 -12.50
N LYS A 188 3.75 -8.23 -12.67
CA LYS A 188 4.97 -7.52 -13.07
C LYS A 188 5.53 -6.67 -11.93
N ALA A 189 4.70 -6.36 -10.95
CA ALA A 189 5.05 -5.64 -9.75
C ALA A 189 4.38 -6.29 -8.55
N ILE A 190 4.93 -6.08 -7.37
CA ILE A 190 4.38 -6.53 -6.09
C ILE A 190 4.34 -5.36 -5.11
N LEU A 191 3.39 -5.39 -4.18
CA LEU A 191 3.28 -4.43 -3.10
C LEU A 191 3.84 -5.05 -1.81
N VAL A 192 4.90 -4.44 -1.28
CA VAL A 192 5.47 -4.77 0.03
C VAL A 192 5.31 -3.58 0.95
N ARG A 193 4.72 -3.77 2.12
CA ARG A 193 4.45 -2.70 3.08
C ARG A 193 5.74 -1.96 3.49
N PRO A 194 5.81 -0.62 3.47
CA PRO A 194 6.97 0.16 3.93
C PRO A 194 7.00 0.21 5.47
N ALA A 195 7.21 -0.94 6.10
CA ALA A 195 7.21 -1.09 7.56
C ALA A 195 8.08 -2.29 7.98
N PRO A 196 8.52 -2.33 9.25
CA PRO A 196 9.13 -3.54 9.77
C PRO A 196 8.21 -4.76 9.63
N VAL A 197 8.78 -5.88 9.20
CA VAL A 197 8.07 -7.15 9.03
C VAL A 197 7.61 -7.65 10.39
N PRO A 198 6.33 -7.87 10.61
CA PRO A 198 5.85 -8.47 11.85
C PRO A 198 6.26 -9.95 11.92
N GLY A 199 6.31 -10.53 13.11
CA GLY A 199 6.64 -11.94 13.26
C GLY A 199 6.78 -12.36 14.71
N TYR A 200 6.94 -13.66 14.93
CA TYR A 200 7.04 -14.27 16.27
C TYR A 200 8.23 -13.77 17.09
N ARG A 201 9.26 -13.23 16.44
CA ARG A 201 10.44 -12.65 17.10
C ARG A 201 10.36 -11.14 17.29
N GLY A 202 9.19 -10.55 17.08
CA GLY A 202 8.98 -9.12 17.01
C GLY A 202 9.25 -8.53 15.61
N PRO A 203 9.00 -7.22 15.43
CA PRO A 203 9.19 -6.57 14.15
C PRO A 203 10.67 -6.46 13.77
N ARG A 204 10.99 -6.70 12.49
CA ARG A 204 12.34 -6.64 11.93
C ARG A 204 12.33 -5.96 10.57
N SER A 205 13.45 -5.35 10.20
CA SER A 205 13.61 -4.80 8.85
C SER A 205 13.55 -5.88 7.80
N PHE A 206 12.78 -5.66 6.74
CA PHE A 206 12.71 -6.50 5.56
C PHE A 206 14.03 -6.56 4.76
N ALA A 207 14.97 -5.64 5.03
CA ALA A 207 16.28 -5.57 4.37
C ALA A 207 17.38 -6.37 5.09
N LEU A 208 17.04 -7.09 6.17
CA LEU A 208 17.99 -7.96 6.87
C LEU A 208 18.24 -9.26 6.09
N PRO A 209 19.41 -9.91 6.27
CA PRO A 209 19.79 -11.13 5.54
C PRO A 209 18.82 -12.31 5.66
N GLU A 210 17.98 -12.35 6.70
CA GLU A 210 16.98 -13.41 6.85
C GLU A 210 15.93 -13.38 5.74
N PHE A 211 15.76 -12.23 5.06
CA PHE A 211 14.84 -12.06 3.92
C PHE A 211 15.53 -12.20 2.55
N ASP A 212 16.84 -12.44 2.52
CA ASP A 212 17.60 -12.58 1.27
C ASP A 212 17.06 -13.68 0.34
N PRO A 213 16.57 -14.83 0.81
CA PRO A 213 15.97 -15.82 -0.08
C PRO A 213 14.79 -15.27 -0.88
N PHE A 214 13.96 -14.41 -0.28
CA PHE A 214 12.85 -13.75 -0.96
C PHE A 214 13.35 -12.72 -1.98
N TRP A 215 14.29 -11.85 -1.59
CA TRP A 215 14.81 -10.82 -2.51
C TRP A 215 15.57 -11.41 -3.69
N LYS A 216 16.31 -12.48 -3.46
CA LYS A 216 16.93 -13.25 -4.54
C LYS A 216 15.88 -13.72 -5.54
N ARG A 217 14.77 -14.27 -5.05
CA ARG A 217 13.69 -14.76 -5.93
C ARG A 217 13.00 -13.63 -6.69
N VAL A 218 12.81 -12.46 -6.07
CA VAL A 218 12.30 -11.24 -6.74
C VAL A 218 13.19 -10.83 -7.90
N VAL A 219 14.51 -10.81 -7.71
CA VAL A 219 15.49 -10.50 -8.77
C VAL A 219 15.46 -11.54 -9.89
N GLU A 220 15.46 -12.84 -9.56
CA GLU A 220 15.39 -13.93 -10.55
C GLU A 220 14.15 -13.88 -11.44
N LEU A 221 13.02 -13.42 -10.87
CA LEU A 221 11.75 -13.28 -11.57
C LEU A 221 11.57 -11.92 -12.26
N ASP A 222 12.54 -11.01 -12.15
CA ASP A 222 12.54 -9.66 -12.72
C ASP A 222 11.30 -8.83 -12.35
N VAL A 223 10.90 -8.85 -11.09
CA VAL A 223 9.69 -8.20 -10.57
C VAL A 223 10.02 -6.85 -9.93
N LEU A 224 9.20 -5.83 -10.19
CA LEU A 224 9.27 -4.54 -9.53
C LEU A 224 8.68 -4.63 -8.11
N VAL A 225 9.44 -4.20 -7.11
CA VAL A 225 8.94 -4.01 -5.74
C VAL A 225 8.35 -2.62 -5.61
N THR A 226 7.11 -2.51 -5.17
CA THR A 226 6.49 -1.22 -4.85
C THR A 226 6.29 -1.09 -3.34
N GLN A 227 6.54 0.11 -2.82
CA GLN A 227 6.25 0.52 -1.45
C GLN A 227 5.30 1.71 -1.51
N HIS A 228 4.03 1.44 -1.26
CA HIS A 228 2.96 2.42 -1.34
C HIS A 228 2.61 2.94 0.06
N SER A 229 2.11 4.17 0.16
CA SER A 229 1.54 4.73 1.38
C SER A 229 0.50 3.77 1.97
N SER A 230 0.65 3.39 3.24
CA SER A 230 -0.20 2.38 3.89
C SER A 230 -0.12 2.50 5.41
N ASP A 231 -0.93 1.73 6.15
CA ASP A 231 -0.76 1.59 7.59
C ASP A 231 0.55 0.85 7.92
N SER A 232 1.59 1.63 8.16
CA SER A 232 2.91 1.16 8.56
C SER A 232 3.06 0.89 10.08
N GLY A 233 1.99 1.12 10.85
CA GLY A 233 2.00 1.02 12.30
C GLY A 233 2.59 2.22 13.05
N TYR A 234 2.95 3.30 12.35
CA TYR A 234 3.50 4.52 12.96
C TYR A 234 2.49 5.28 13.82
N ALA A 235 1.18 5.09 13.62
CA ALA A 235 0.16 5.65 14.50
C ALA A 235 0.36 5.20 15.96
N ARG A 236 0.81 3.97 16.20
CA ARG A 236 1.17 3.50 17.55
C ARG A 236 2.37 4.24 18.14
N HIS A 237 3.38 4.49 17.31
CA HIS A 237 4.59 5.22 17.74
C HIS A 237 4.27 6.68 18.06
N THR A 238 3.51 7.36 17.20
CA THR A 238 3.12 8.76 17.46
C THR A 238 2.16 8.89 18.65
N ALA A 239 1.28 7.91 18.87
CA ALA A 239 0.38 7.87 20.02
C ALA A 239 1.09 7.76 21.38
N GLU A 240 2.32 7.26 21.42
CA GLU A 240 3.13 7.26 22.64
C GLU A 240 3.55 8.69 23.08
N TRP A 241 3.55 9.65 22.14
CA TRP A 241 3.89 11.03 22.42
C TRP A 241 2.71 11.89 22.84
N ASP A 242 1.55 11.70 22.23
CA ASP A 242 0.41 12.60 22.38
C ASP A 242 -0.86 11.93 22.92
N GLY A 243 -0.81 10.62 23.17
CA GLY A 243 -1.95 9.86 23.67
C GLY A 243 -3.10 9.71 22.67
N ALA A 244 -2.86 10.02 21.38
CA ALA A 244 -3.86 9.90 20.33
C ALA A 244 -4.24 8.43 20.02
N ASP A 245 -5.15 8.24 19.08
CA ASP A 245 -5.57 6.92 18.62
C ASP A 245 -4.39 6.18 17.95
N LYS A 246 -4.30 4.88 18.22
CA LYS A 246 -3.26 4.00 17.66
C LYS A 246 -3.57 3.50 16.26
N GLU A 247 -4.78 3.74 15.76
CA GLU A 247 -5.15 3.44 14.40
C GLU A 247 -4.69 4.57 13.47
N MET A 248 -4.05 4.21 12.37
CA MET A 248 -3.84 5.15 11.30
C MET A 248 -5.20 5.55 10.71
N LEU A 249 -5.45 6.85 10.65
CA LEU A 249 -6.61 7.41 9.96
C LEU A 249 -6.10 8.35 8.88
N PRO A 250 -6.48 8.17 7.62
CA PRO A 250 -6.10 9.09 6.56
C PRO A 250 -6.73 10.47 6.81
N PHE A 251 -6.02 11.52 6.42
CA PHE A 251 -6.47 12.90 6.53
C PHE A 251 -6.83 13.34 7.95
N VAL A 252 -6.04 12.96 8.93
CA VAL A 252 -6.16 13.45 10.30
C VAL A 252 -5.71 14.91 10.42
N THR A 253 -6.28 15.64 11.38
CA THR A 253 -5.90 17.00 11.72
C THR A 253 -4.88 17.09 12.87
N ASN A 254 -4.42 15.95 13.38
CA ASN A 254 -3.38 15.91 14.39
C ASN A 254 -2.03 16.35 13.78
N THR A 255 -1.53 17.50 14.18
CA THR A 255 -0.32 18.11 13.61
C THR A 255 0.92 17.28 13.84
N PHE A 256 1.01 16.54 14.95
CA PHE A 256 2.14 15.68 15.23
C PHE A 256 2.18 14.46 14.28
N HIS A 257 1.02 13.88 13.98
CA HIS A 257 0.91 12.82 12.97
C HIS A 257 1.25 13.35 11.57
N MET A 258 0.73 14.52 11.20
CA MET A 258 0.99 15.13 9.87
C MET A 258 2.48 15.42 9.65
N VAL A 259 3.19 15.91 10.66
CA VAL A 259 4.65 16.17 10.57
C VAL A 259 5.44 14.87 10.39
N ASN A 260 4.91 13.75 10.88
CA ASN A 260 5.58 12.45 10.85
C ASN A 260 5.06 11.52 9.73
N GLU A 261 4.19 11.99 8.83
CA GLU A 261 3.56 11.13 7.81
C GLU A 261 4.58 10.49 6.83
N TRP A 262 5.70 11.17 6.56
CA TRP A 262 6.77 10.66 5.70
C TRP A 262 7.78 9.75 6.41
N ARG A 263 7.68 9.63 7.72
CA ARG A 263 8.62 8.85 8.52
C ARG A 263 8.67 7.37 8.14
N PRO A 264 7.53 6.70 7.89
CA PRO A 264 7.54 5.30 7.50
C PRO A 264 8.37 5.00 6.27
N ILE A 265 8.16 5.77 5.20
CA ILE A 265 8.88 5.55 3.94
C ILE A 265 10.34 5.97 4.04
N GLN A 266 10.63 7.04 4.79
CA GLN A 266 12.01 7.48 5.04
C GLN A 266 12.80 6.39 5.76
N ASP A 267 12.24 5.78 6.80
CA ASP A 267 12.87 4.70 7.55
C ASP A 267 12.95 3.40 6.72
N ALA A 268 11.95 3.12 5.87
CA ALA A 268 11.99 1.99 4.93
C ALA A 268 13.14 2.13 3.92
N VAL A 269 13.29 3.31 3.31
CA VAL A 269 14.39 3.56 2.35
C VAL A 269 15.74 3.57 3.05
N ALA A 270 15.85 4.17 4.24
CA ALA A 270 17.06 4.06 5.07
C ALA A 270 17.42 2.59 5.38
N SER A 271 16.41 1.77 5.66
CA SER A 271 16.57 0.35 5.94
C SER A 271 17.15 -0.42 4.74
N TRP A 272 16.68 -0.17 3.53
CA TRP A 272 17.25 -0.77 2.31
C TRP A 272 18.75 -0.53 2.18
N VAL A 273 19.19 0.67 2.49
CA VAL A 273 20.61 1.08 2.41
C VAL A 273 21.40 0.56 3.60
N CYS A 274 20.96 0.90 4.83
CA CYS A 274 21.73 0.64 6.05
C CYS A 274 21.85 -0.85 6.40
N HIS A 275 20.89 -1.69 6.00
CA HIS A 275 20.96 -3.13 6.22
C HIS A 275 21.54 -3.88 5.01
N GLY A 276 22.07 -3.16 4.02
CA GLY A 276 22.87 -3.69 2.92
C GLY A 276 22.12 -4.52 1.87
N ALA A 277 20.78 -4.49 1.84
CA ALA A 277 20.03 -5.27 0.87
C ALA A 277 20.32 -4.82 -0.58
N LEU A 278 20.44 -3.52 -0.84
CA LEU A 278 20.80 -3.00 -2.17
C LEU A 278 22.22 -3.33 -2.60
N LEU A 279 23.13 -3.57 -1.65
CA LEU A 279 24.48 -4.06 -1.95
C LEU A 279 24.47 -5.54 -2.31
N ARG A 280 23.66 -6.36 -1.61
CA ARG A 280 23.53 -7.79 -1.87
C ARG A 280 22.74 -8.10 -3.14
N PHE A 281 21.79 -7.21 -3.49
CA PHE A 281 20.90 -7.35 -4.65
C PHE A 281 20.89 -6.06 -5.47
N PRO A 282 21.97 -5.73 -6.19
CA PRO A 282 22.08 -4.48 -6.96
C PRO A 282 21.08 -4.38 -8.13
N GLU A 283 20.53 -5.50 -8.59
CA GLU A 283 19.50 -5.55 -9.63
C GLU A 283 18.09 -5.34 -9.10
N LEU A 284 17.90 -5.28 -7.78
CA LEU A 284 16.59 -5.10 -7.16
C LEU A 284 16.03 -3.70 -7.51
N ARG A 285 14.83 -3.68 -8.07
CA ARG A 285 14.15 -2.44 -8.43
C ARG A 285 13.04 -2.14 -7.44
N ILE A 286 13.07 -0.94 -6.87
CA ILE A 286 12.10 -0.49 -5.87
C ILE A 286 11.51 0.82 -6.32
N ALA A 287 10.17 0.91 -6.31
CA ALA A 287 9.42 2.13 -6.56
C ALA A 287 8.68 2.56 -5.29
N VAL A 288 8.85 3.82 -4.93
CA VAL A 288 8.12 4.46 -3.82
C VAL A 288 6.93 5.21 -4.38
N ILE A 289 5.73 4.85 -3.96
CA ILE A 289 4.47 5.32 -4.52
C ILE A 289 3.66 6.06 -3.44
N GLU A 290 3.08 7.21 -3.77
CA GLU A 290 2.24 8.05 -2.90
C GLU A 290 2.91 8.45 -1.56
N ASN A 291 4.21 8.67 -1.56
CA ASN A 291 4.96 8.99 -0.34
C ASN A 291 5.73 10.33 -0.43
N GLY A 292 5.44 11.16 -1.43
CA GLY A 292 6.18 12.38 -1.69
C GLY A 292 7.69 12.13 -1.90
N ALA A 293 8.47 13.21 -2.00
CA ALA A 293 9.92 13.11 -2.18
C ALA A 293 10.71 14.17 -1.39
N SER A 294 10.06 15.04 -0.65
CA SER A 294 10.69 16.16 0.09
C SER A 294 11.65 15.69 1.21
N TRP A 295 11.43 14.50 1.74
CA TRP A 295 12.25 13.86 2.77
C TRP A 295 13.57 13.27 2.21
N LEU A 296 13.63 12.96 0.92
CA LEU A 296 14.74 12.21 0.30
C LEU A 296 16.09 12.95 0.33
N PRO A 297 16.20 14.27 0.00
CA PRO A 297 17.48 14.97 0.05
C PRO A 297 18.12 14.95 1.44
N GLY A 298 17.32 15.16 2.49
CA GLY A 298 17.79 15.09 3.88
C GLY A 298 18.27 13.70 4.29
N LEU A 299 17.56 12.65 3.86
CA LEU A 299 17.97 11.28 4.12
C LEU A 299 19.31 10.97 3.42
N LEU A 300 19.47 11.31 2.14
CA LEU A 300 20.69 11.06 1.38
C LEU A 300 21.89 11.79 2.01
N GLN A 301 21.72 13.03 2.45
CA GLN A 301 22.77 13.76 3.15
C GLN A 301 23.15 13.07 4.48
N ASN A 302 22.18 12.65 5.28
CA ASN A 302 22.41 11.96 6.54
C ASN A 302 23.14 10.62 6.34
N LEU A 303 22.77 9.84 5.32
CA LEU A 303 23.44 8.60 4.97
C LEU A 303 24.89 8.86 4.58
N ALA A 304 25.15 9.85 3.71
CA ALA A 304 26.50 10.21 3.28
C ALA A 304 27.39 10.68 4.44
N ASP A 305 26.84 11.48 5.35
CA ASP A 305 27.59 11.97 6.50
C ASP A 305 27.85 10.88 7.55
N THR A 306 26.92 9.94 7.70
CA THR A 306 27.10 8.78 8.57
C THR A 306 28.16 7.84 8.02
N PHE A 307 28.14 7.56 6.71
CA PHE A 307 29.16 6.75 6.07
C PHE A 307 30.59 7.33 6.25
N LYS A 308 30.75 8.65 6.17
CA LYS A 308 32.05 9.30 6.41
C LYS A 308 32.55 9.12 7.86
N LYS A 309 31.64 9.02 8.83
CA LYS A 309 31.96 8.89 10.25
C LYS A 309 32.24 7.45 10.69
N ALA A 310 31.62 6.50 10.06
CA ALA A 310 31.71 5.07 10.40
C ALA A 310 31.65 4.20 9.13
N PRO A 311 32.67 4.27 8.24
CA PRO A 311 32.67 3.55 6.99
C PRO A 311 32.61 2.03 7.18
N GLU A 312 33.24 1.51 8.23
CA GLU A 312 33.23 0.08 8.59
C GLU A 312 31.87 -0.45 9.06
N ALA A 313 31.00 0.43 9.55
CA ALA A 313 29.64 0.05 9.98
C ALA A 313 28.62 0.06 8.84
N SER A 314 29.05 0.47 7.64
CA SER A 314 28.20 0.67 6.46
C SER A 314 28.51 -0.35 5.34
N ALA A 315 29.28 -1.39 5.65
CA ALA A 315 29.69 -2.45 4.73
C ALA A 315 28.75 -3.68 4.79
#